data_30254d4e6f0b4d89ae147f437ea0a8e7
#
_entry.id   30254d4e6f0b4d89ae147f437ea0a8e7
#
_cell.length_a   1.000
_cell.length_b   1.000
_cell.length_c   1.000
_cell.angle_alpha   90.00
_cell.angle_beta   90.00
_cell.angle_gamma   90.00
#
_symmetry.space_group_name_H-M   'P 1'
#
loop_
_entity.id
_entity.type
_entity.pdbx_description
1 polymer ?
#
loop_
_entity_poly.entity_id
_entity_poly.type
_entity_poly.pdbx_seq_one_letter_code
_entity_poly.pdbx_strand_id
1 'polypeptide(L)'
;QAKPWTVMCCYNKVNGTYGSEHHQLLVDILKDEWGFEGFVVSDWGAVHDRVKALLGGLDLEMPGPKSRRVESVIEAVESGQCPLEILDETVRRLLRIIFMANETAGNETFDEGAHHQLAKEIASEGIVLLKNDGILPLRGQKKIAVIGNSAVEPLYQGGGSSHINSIRVDVPLDEIRQHAEGAEIIFAQGYPKIDAYDQDLIDEAVQTAKSADVALLFMALPASKESEGYDREDLDLTMQQVA
;
A
#
# COMPACT_ATOMS: atom_id res chain seq x y z
N GLN A 1 11.75 -16.67 -15.39
CA GLN A 1 12.80 -15.67 -15.74
C GLN A 1 13.21 -14.82 -14.53
N ALA A 2 12.28 -14.41 -13.66
CA ALA A 2 12.56 -13.54 -12.51
C ALA A 2 13.27 -14.26 -11.34
N LYS A 3 13.06 -15.56 -11.18
CA LYS A 3 13.62 -16.38 -10.07
C LYS A 3 13.48 -15.70 -8.70
N PRO A 4 12.23 -15.41 -8.24
CA PRO A 4 12.03 -14.80 -6.94
C PRO A 4 12.56 -15.71 -5.83
N TRP A 5 13.06 -15.11 -4.75
CA TRP A 5 13.54 -15.87 -3.58
C TRP A 5 12.39 -16.27 -2.65
N THR A 6 11.30 -15.54 -2.71
CA THR A 6 10.13 -15.79 -1.87
C THR A 6 8.83 -15.64 -2.67
N VAL A 7 7.80 -16.37 -2.24
CA VAL A 7 6.44 -16.27 -2.77
C VAL A 7 5.50 -16.19 -1.57
N MET A 8 4.51 -15.29 -1.64
CA MET A 8 3.47 -15.16 -0.62
C MET A 8 2.20 -15.89 -1.06
N CYS A 9 1.60 -16.69 -0.18
CA CYS A 9 0.33 -17.35 -0.44
C CYS A 9 -0.86 -16.40 -0.19
N CYS A 10 -2.01 -16.70 -0.79
CA CYS A 10 -3.23 -15.90 -0.67
C CYS A 10 -4.06 -16.27 0.57
N TYR A 11 -5.00 -15.38 0.94
CA TYR A 11 -5.98 -15.60 2.00
C TYR A 11 -7.08 -16.59 1.64
N ASN A 12 -7.51 -16.54 0.39
CA ASN A 12 -8.72 -17.23 -0.06
C ASN A 12 -8.49 -18.73 -0.29
N LYS A 13 -9.62 -19.45 -0.38
CA LYS A 13 -9.62 -20.85 -0.77
C LYS A 13 -9.56 -21.01 -2.29
N VAL A 14 -8.77 -21.97 -2.72
CA VAL A 14 -8.75 -22.48 -4.08
C VAL A 14 -9.30 -23.90 -4.06
N ASN A 15 -10.39 -24.15 -4.78
CA ASN A 15 -11.09 -25.46 -4.77
C ASN A 15 -11.40 -26.00 -3.35
N GLY A 16 -11.78 -25.09 -2.42
CA GLY A 16 -12.16 -25.45 -1.07
C GLY A 16 -11.04 -25.54 -0.03
N THR A 17 -9.75 -25.45 -0.45
CA THR A 17 -8.58 -25.48 0.43
C THR A 17 -7.95 -24.11 0.50
N TYR A 18 -7.59 -23.62 1.68
CA TYR A 18 -6.90 -22.33 1.84
C TYR A 18 -5.56 -22.35 1.13
N GLY A 19 -5.19 -21.20 0.50
CA GLY A 19 -3.94 -21.09 -0.25
C GLY A 19 -2.70 -21.45 0.57
N SER A 20 -2.68 -21.14 1.87
CA SER A 20 -1.63 -21.51 2.81
C SER A 20 -1.53 -23.01 3.13
N GLU A 21 -2.58 -23.80 2.86
CA GLU A 21 -2.68 -25.22 3.15
C GLU A 21 -2.74 -26.10 1.88
N HIS A 22 -2.54 -25.48 0.71
CA HIS A 22 -2.85 -26.09 -0.58
C HIS A 22 -1.65 -26.81 -1.20
N HIS A 23 -1.48 -28.08 -0.86
CA HIS A 23 -0.35 -28.93 -1.30
C HIS A 23 -0.14 -28.89 -2.82
N GLN A 24 -1.19 -29.07 -3.62
CA GLN A 24 -1.08 -29.08 -5.08
C GLN A 24 -0.52 -27.75 -5.63
N LEU A 25 -0.91 -26.60 -5.07
CA LEU A 25 -0.38 -25.31 -5.53
C LEU A 25 1.05 -25.06 -5.06
N LEU A 26 1.32 -25.32 -3.77
CA LEU A 26 2.58 -24.92 -3.14
C LEU A 26 3.69 -25.97 -3.31
N VAL A 27 3.33 -27.25 -3.38
CA VAL A 27 4.33 -28.33 -3.56
C VAL A 27 4.33 -28.79 -5.01
N ASP A 28 3.25 -29.44 -5.48
CA ASP A 28 3.27 -30.12 -6.77
C ASP A 28 3.57 -29.15 -7.92
N ILE A 29 2.91 -27.98 -7.97
CA ILE A 29 3.08 -27.01 -9.05
C ILE A 29 4.27 -26.08 -8.79
N LEU A 30 4.26 -25.33 -7.67
CA LEU A 30 5.26 -24.29 -7.43
C LEU A 30 6.65 -24.88 -7.20
N LYS A 31 6.78 -25.82 -6.22
CA LYS A 31 8.09 -26.34 -5.83
C LYS A 31 8.61 -27.40 -6.79
N ASP A 32 7.76 -28.34 -7.23
CA ASP A 32 8.19 -29.48 -8.03
C ASP A 32 8.16 -29.19 -9.52
N GLU A 33 6.98 -28.85 -10.09
CA GLU A 33 6.86 -28.63 -11.54
C GLU A 33 7.64 -27.40 -11.99
N TRP A 34 7.54 -26.28 -11.26
CA TRP A 34 8.24 -25.03 -11.63
C TRP A 34 9.66 -24.94 -11.08
N GLY A 35 10.06 -25.87 -10.22
CA GLY A 35 11.40 -25.92 -9.63
C GLY A 35 11.71 -24.72 -8.74
N PHE A 36 10.75 -24.25 -7.95
CA PHE A 36 10.93 -23.12 -7.05
C PHE A 36 11.78 -23.50 -5.85
N GLU A 37 12.98 -22.94 -5.75
CA GLU A 37 13.96 -23.26 -4.70
C GLU A 37 13.87 -22.36 -3.45
N GLY A 38 13.09 -21.28 -3.52
CA GLY A 38 12.88 -20.36 -2.41
C GLY A 38 11.92 -20.88 -1.33
N PHE A 39 11.41 -19.99 -0.47
CA PHE A 39 10.40 -20.37 0.51
C PHE A 39 9.06 -19.64 0.26
N VAL A 40 7.99 -20.28 0.74
CA VAL A 40 6.63 -19.69 0.73
C VAL A 40 6.35 -19.08 2.08
N VAL A 41 5.97 -17.80 2.10
CA VAL A 41 5.51 -17.08 3.29
C VAL A 41 3.98 -16.94 3.26
N SER A 42 3.33 -16.97 4.41
CA SER A 42 1.92 -16.62 4.48
C SER A 42 1.70 -15.11 4.36
N ASP A 43 0.56 -14.70 3.85
CA ASP A 43 0.06 -13.37 4.16
C ASP A 43 -0.30 -13.27 5.65
N TRP A 44 -0.41 -12.04 6.20
CA TRP A 44 -0.61 -11.78 7.63
C TRP A 44 -1.94 -12.36 8.14
N GLY A 45 -1.84 -13.45 8.93
CA GLY A 45 -3.01 -14.12 9.47
C GLY A 45 -3.72 -15.11 8.53
N ALA A 46 -3.14 -15.40 7.35
CA ALA A 46 -3.73 -16.31 6.36
C ALA A 46 -3.68 -17.80 6.77
N VAL A 47 -2.95 -18.16 7.85
CA VAL A 47 -2.85 -19.55 8.32
C VAL A 47 -3.99 -19.88 9.28
N HIS A 48 -4.79 -20.87 8.95
CA HIS A 48 -5.89 -21.37 9.79
C HIS A 48 -5.44 -22.55 10.66
N ASP A 49 -4.74 -23.52 10.06
CA ASP A 49 -4.17 -24.69 10.72
C ASP A 49 -2.69 -24.79 10.37
N ARG A 50 -1.79 -24.61 11.38
CA ARG A 50 -0.34 -24.57 11.14
C ARG A 50 0.22 -25.91 10.67
N VAL A 51 -0.33 -27.03 11.16
CA VAL A 51 0.12 -28.37 10.75
C VAL A 51 -0.29 -28.65 9.32
N LYS A 52 -1.54 -28.34 8.93
CA LYS A 52 -1.98 -28.46 7.55
C LYS A 52 -1.21 -27.53 6.62
N ALA A 53 -0.90 -26.33 7.06
CA ALA A 53 -0.11 -25.40 6.28
C ALA A 53 1.32 -25.91 6.04
N LEU A 54 1.98 -26.48 7.06
CA LEU A 54 3.28 -27.13 6.92
C LEU A 54 3.22 -28.31 5.93
N LEU A 55 2.24 -29.19 6.09
CA LEU A 55 1.99 -30.31 5.16
C LEU A 55 1.60 -29.85 3.75
N GLY A 56 0.95 -28.67 3.66
CA GLY A 56 0.58 -28.02 2.41
C GLY A 56 1.72 -27.31 1.69
N GLY A 57 2.89 -27.21 2.32
CA GLY A 57 4.09 -26.60 1.70
C GLY A 57 4.34 -25.15 2.07
N LEU A 58 3.66 -24.60 3.09
CA LEU A 58 3.98 -23.30 3.65
C LEU A 58 5.24 -23.39 4.51
N ASP A 59 6.22 -22.56 4.22
CA ASP A 59 7.50 -22.56 4.93
C ASP A 59 7.54 -21.58 6.10
N LEU A 60 7.01 -20.36 5.94
CA LEU A 60 7.02 -19.31 6.95
C LEU A 60 5.62 -18.75 7.23
N GLU A 61 5.18 -18.77 8.47
CA GLU A 61 3.95 -18.12 8.92
C GLU A 61 4.21 -16.69 9.41
N MET A 62 3.40 -15.73 8.93
CA MET A 62 3.43 -14.35 9.38
C MET A 62 2.04 -13.88 9.82
N PRO A 63 1.92 -13.01 10.87
CA PRO A 63 2.99 -12.66 11.81
C PRO A 63 3.40 -13.88 12.64
N GLY A 64 4.59 -13.80 13.24
CA GLY A 64 5.22 -14.91 13.96
C GLY A 64 4.31 -15.66 14.94
N PRO A 65 4.67 -16.89 15.29
CA PRO A 65 3.76 -17.84 15.91
C PRO A 65 3.34 -17.43 17.33
N LYS A 66 2.07 -17.66 17.63
CA LYS A 66 1.59 -17.80 19.01
C LYS A 66 2.06 -19.16 19.55
N SER A 67 2.38 -19.27 20.85
CA SER A 67 2.93 -20.47 21.48
C SER A 67 2.21 -21.78 21.10
N ARG A 68 0.87 -21.79 21.08
CA ARG A 68 0.07 -22.97 20.71
C ARG A 68 0.33 -23.51 19.29
N ARG A 69 0.76 -22.69 18.35
CA ARG A 69 1.04 -23.13 16.97
C ARG A 69 2.40 -23.82 16.87
N VAL A 70 3.37 -23.41 17.71
CA VAL A 70 4.64 -24.10 17.84
C VAL A 70 4.44 -25.48 18.47
N GLU A 71 3.69 -25.55 19.57
CA GLU A 71 3.34 -26.77 20.26
C GLU A 71 2.63 -27.78 19.34
N SER A 72 1.67 -27.35 18.53
CA SER A 72 0.96 -28.21 17.58
C SER A 72 1.87 -28.84 16.51
N VAL A 73 2.88 -28.10 16.06
CA VAL A 73 3.88 -28.66 15.11
C VAL A 73 4.76 -29.68 15.78
N ILE A 74 5.23 -29.41 17.01
CA ILE A 74 6.02 -30.37 17.80
C ILE A 74 5.24 -31.66 18.01
N GLU A 75 4.00 -31.57 18.50
CA GLU A 75 3.10 -32.72 18.72
C GLU A 75 2.86 -33.50 17.41
N ALA A 76 2.65 -32.80 16.29
CA ALA A 76 2.44 -33.44 14.99
C ALA A 76 3.67 -34.23 14.52
N VAL A 77 4.88 -33.73 14.77
CA VAL A 77 6.12 -34.44 14.45
C VAL A 77 6.33 -35.61 15.39
N GLU A 78 6.17 -35.43 16.70
CA GLU A 78 6.37 -36.48 17.71
C GLU A 78 5.34 -37.61 17.56
N SER A 79 4.11 -37.32 17.15
CA SER A 79 3.07 -38.33 16.90
C SER A 79 3.20 -39.01 15.52
N GLY A 80 4.09 -38.53 14.64
CA GLY A 80 4.22 -39.03 13.27
C GLY A 80 3.15 -38.52 12.30
N GLN A 81 2.31 -37.57 12.71
CA GLN A 81 1.34 -36.94 11.83
C GLN A 81 2.03 -36.07 10.75
N CYS A 82 3.12 -35.42 11.10
CA CYS A 82 3.98 -34.68 10.19
C CYS A 82 5.36 -35.35 10.12
N PRO A 83 5.78 -35.88 8.96
CA PRO A 83 7.15 -36.39 8.78
C PRO A 83 8.19 -35.30 9.07
N LEU A 84 9.24 -35.67 9.81
CA LEU A 84 10.31 -34.75 10.19
C LEU A 84 11.00 -34.14 8.96
N GLU A 85 11.06 -34.91 7.88
CA GLU A 85 11.67 -34.49 6.61
C GLU A 85 10.99 -33.25 6.00
N ILE A 86 9.68 -33.07 6.22
CA ILE A 86 8.94 -31.88 5.76
C ILE A 86 9.39 -30.65 6.55
N LEU A 87 9.54 -30.78 7.86
CA LEU A 87 10.03 -29.70 8.71
C LEU A 87 11.49 -29.35 8.35
N ASP A 88 12.34 -30.37 8.16
CA ASP A 88 13.74 -30.20 7.76
C ASP A 88 13.85 -29.48 6.40
N GLU A 89 13.01 -29.84 5.41
CA GLU A 89 13.02 -29.16 4.11
C GLU A 89 12.56 -27.70 4.26
N THR A 90 11.54 -27.42 5.05
CA THR A 90 11.08 -26.07 5.37
C THR A 90 12.24 -25.23 5.96
N VAL A 91 12.92 -25.74 6.97
CA VAL A 91 14.08 -25.08 7.59
C VAL A 91 15.20 -24.87 6.56
N ARG A 92 15.48 -25.87 5.74
CA ARG A 92 16.52 -25.78 4.69
C ARG A 92 16.23 -24.68 3.68
N ARG A 93 14.96 -24.50 3.27
CA ARG A 93 14.54 -23.42 2.37
C ARG A 93 14.74 -22.04 2.99
N LEU A 94 14.35 -21.86 4.25
CA LEU A 94 14.57 -20.62 4.98
C LEU A 94 16.06 -20.29 5.13
N LEU A 95 16.86 -21.27 5.57
CA LEU A 95 18.31 -21.08 5.75
C LEU A 95 19.00 -20.78 4.42
N ARG A 96 18.60 -21.43 3.32
CA ARG A 96 19.15 -21.14 1.98
C ARG A 96 19.04 -19.67 1.65
N ILE A 97 17.86 -19.08 1.81
CA ILE A 97 17.63 -17.65 1.49
C ILE A 97 18.40 -16.74 2.45
N ILE A 98 18.47 -17.08 3.74
CA ILE A 98 19.26 -16.32 4.73
C ILE A 98 20.73 -16.30 4.34
N PHE A 99 21.31 -17.45 3.97
CA PHE A 99 22.71 -17.53 3.54
C PHE A 99 22.95 -16.78 2.22
N MET A 100 22.07 -16.93 1.23
CA MET A 100 22.15 -16.17 -0.03
C MET A 100 22.08 -14.66 0.23
N ALA A 101 21.21 -14.22 1.11
CA ALA A 101 21.11 -12.80 1.47
C ALA A 101 22.39 -12.28 2.13
N ASN A 102 22.99 -13.07 3.02
CA ASN A 102 24.28 -12.72 3.65
C ASN A 102 25.44 -12.64 2.65
N GLU A 103 25.48 -13.54 1.66
CA GLU A 103 26.51 -13.53 0.61
C GLU A 103 26.38 -12.31 -0.32
N THR A 104 25.15 -11.82 -0.53
CA THR A 104 24.87 -10.66 -1.39
C THR A 104 24.76 -9.36 -0.61
N ALA A 105 24.78 -9.41 0.73
CA ALA A 105 24.68 -8.21 1.56
C ALA A 105 25.91 -7.31 1.33
N GLY A 106 25.66 -6.14 0.77
CA GLY A 106 26.63 -5.06 0.56
C GLY A 106 26.34 -3.86 1.47
N ASN A 107 27.27 -2.91 1.48
CA ASN A 107 27.03 -1.60 2.09
C ASN A 107 26.44 -0.61 1.08
N GLU A 108 25.57 -1.08 0.22
CA GLU A 108 24.96 -0.26 -0.81
C GLU A 108 23.99 0.73 -0.17
N THR A 109 24.20 2.00 -0.49
CA THR A 109 23.26 3.07 -0.18
C THR A 109 22.53 3.49 -1.44
N PHE A 110 21.29 3.92 -1.33
CA PHE A 110 20.55 4.50 -2.44
C PHE A 110 20.62 6.03 -2.38
N ASP A 111 20.54 6.67 -3.55
CA ASP A 111 20.45 8.12 -3.66
C ASP A 111 18.99 8.56 -3.46
N GLU A 112 18.68 9.08 -2.26
CA GLU A 112 17.34 9.56 -1.91
C GLU A 112 16.86 10.67 -2.84
N GLY A 113 17.77 11.57 -3.26
CA GLY A 113 17.45 12.66 -4.18
C GLY A 113 17.07 12.16 -5.56
N ALA A 114 17.82 11.20 -6.10
CA ALA A 114 17.53 10.58 -7.38
C ALA A 114 16.21 9.79 -7.35
N HIS A 115 15.94 9.06 -6.26
CA HIS A 115 14.66 8.33 -6.09
C HIS A 115 13.48 9.28 -5.95
N HIS A 116 13.63 10.40 -5.22
CA HIS A 116 12.59 11.43 -5.12
C HIS A 116 12.30 12.08 -6.48
N GLN A 117 13.33 12.38 -7.26
CA GLN A 117 13.18 12.93 -8.62
C GLN A 117 12.47 11.93 -9.54
N LEU A 118 12.82 10.64 -9.47
CA LEU A 118 12.14 9.60 -10.22
C LEU A 118 10.66 9.48 -9.83
N ALA A 119 10.34 9.55 -8.52
CA ALA A 119 8.95 9.55 -8.05
C ALA A 119 8.16 10.74 -8.60
N LYS A 120 8.76 11.92 -8.67
CA LYS A 120 8.16 13.12 -9.30
C LYS A 120 7.90 12.91 -10.79
N GLU A 121 8.83 12.34 -11.52
CA GLU A 121 8.69 12.03 -12.95
C GLU A 121 7.53 11.05 -13.18
N ILE A 122 7.48 9.94 -12.41
CA ILE A 122 6.41 8.95 -12.48
C ILE A 122 5.05 9.58 -12.17
N ALA A 123 4.96 10.41 -11.12
CA ALA A 123 3.73 11.12 -10.78
C ALA A 123 3.29 12.06 -11.89
N SER A 124 4.21 12.80 -12.50
CA SER A 124 3.92 13.72 -13.61
C SER A 124 3.40 12.99 -14.84
N GLU A 125 3.96 11.82 -15.16
CA GLU A 125 3.48 10.97 -16.26
C GLU A 125 2.15 10.26 -15.95
N GLY A 126 1.88 10.02 -14.66
CA GLY A 126 0.64 9.40 -14.19
C GLY A 126 -0.56 10.35 -14.11
N ILE A 127 -0.36 11.67 -14.10
CA ILE A 127 -1.44 12.65 -14.02
C ILE A 127 -2.19 12.71 -15.35
N VAL A 128 -3.52 12.55 -15.30
CA VAL A 128 -4.40 12.60 -16.47
C VAL A 128 -5.17 13.91 -16.50
N LEU A 129 -4.97 14.72 -17.54
CA LEU A 129 -5.75 15.93 -17.79
C LEU A 129 -7.10 15.54 -18.45
N LEU A 130 -8.17 15.45 -17.65
CA LEU A 130 -9.48 15.02 -18.14
C LEU A 130 -10.17 16.08 -19.00
N LYS A 131 -10.01 17.36 -18.64
CA LYS A 131 -10.63 18.48 -19.34
C LYS A 131 -9.80 19.76 -19.14
N ASN A 132 -9.66 20.57 -20.21
CA ASN A 132 -9.10 21.90 -20.15
C ASN A 132 -9.72 22.79 -21.22
N ASP A 133 -10.55 23.75 -20.81
CA ASP A 133 -11.18 24.72 -21.69
C ASP A 133 -10.33 26.01 -21.83
N GLY A 134 -9.01 25.90 -21.63
CA GLY A 134 -8.05 27.00 -21.83
C GLY A 134 -7.64 27.72 -20.56
N ILE A 135 -8.08 27.26 -19.35
CA ILE A 135 -7.64 27.82 -18.08
C ILE A 135 -6.20 27.43 -17.73
N LEU A 136 -5.79 26.25 -18.12
CA LEU A 136 -4.42 25.77 -17.91
C LEU A 136 -3.56 25.96 -19.17
N PRO A 137 -2.26 26.28 -19.00
CA PRO A 137 -1.58 26.57 -17.74
C PRO A 137 -2.00 27.92 -17.15
N LEU A 138 -2.02 28.04 -15.81
CA LEU A 138 -2.30 29.30 -15.13
C LEU A 138 -1.23 30.37 -15.51
N ARG A 139 -1.68 31.56 -15.86
CA ARG A 139 -0.79 32.66 -16.25
C ARG A 139 -1.34 34.00 -15.81
N GLY A 140 -0.58 34.72 -14.98
CA GLY A 140 -0.88 36.10 -14.63
C GLY A 140 -1.96 36.28 -13.56
N GLN A 141 -2.43 35.23 -12.89
CA GLN A 141 -3.28 35.32 -11.71
C GLN A 141 -2.51 36.01 -10.59
N LYS A 142 -3.14 36.99 -9.94
CA LYS A 142 -2.55 37.71 -8.82
C LYS A 142 -2.91 37.08 -7.49
N LYS A 143 -4.02 36.36 -7.42
CA LYS A 143 -4.51 35.70 -6.21
C LYS A 143 -5.14 34.37 -6.56
N ILE A 144 -4.62 33.32 -5.93
CA ILE A 144 -5.03 31.93 -6.15
C ILE A 144 -5.56 31.38 -4.83
N ALA A 145 -6.81 30.91 -4.84
CA ALA A 145 -7.37 30.16 -3.73
C ALA A 145 -7.02 28.68 -3.87
N VAL A 146 -6.46 28.08 -2.84
CA VAL A 146 -6.25 26.63 -2.73
C VAL A 146 -7.25 26.10 -1.70
N ILE A 147 -8.12 25.20 -2.12
CA ILE A 147 -9.23 24.70 -1.30
C ILE A 147 -9.15 23.17 -1.25
N GLY A 148 -9.21 22.64 -0.06
CA GLY A 148 -9.21 21.21 0.18
C GLY A 148 -8.08 20.74 1.10
N ASN A 149 -8.46 19.92 2.08
CA ASN A 149 -7.50 19.41 3.08
C ASN A 149 -6.34 18.64 2.44
N SER A 150 -6.56 17.95 1.33
CA SER A 150 -5.52 17.18 0.62
C SER A 150 -4.43 18.04 -0.03
N ALA A 151 -4.62 19.36 -0.10
CA ALA A 151 -3.54 20.29 -0.47
C ALA A 151 -2.46 20.41 0.63
N VAL A 152 -2.84 20.17 1.90
CA VAL A 152 -1.94 20.26 3.08
C VAL A 152 -1.54 18.87 3.56
N GLU A 153 -2.46 17.93 3.54
CA GLU A 153 -2.24 16.53 3.91
C GLU A 153 -2.52 15.66 2.68
N PRO A 154 -1.52 15.50 1.79
CA PRO A 154 -1.72 14.80 0.53
C PRO A 154 -2.01 13.32 0.74
N LEU A 155 -3.03 12.80 0.05
CA LEU A 155 -3.33 11.38 0.01
C LEU A 155 -2.54 10.74 -1.14
N TYR A 156 -1.37 10.17 -0.84
CA TYR A 156 -0.43 9.60 -1.82
C TYR A 156 -0.20 8.09 -1.64
N GLN A 157 -0.78 7.49 -0.63
CA GLN A 157 -0.73 6.04 -0.38
C GLN A 157 -2.13 5.50 -0.05
N GLY A 158 -2.32 4.20 -0.30
CA GLY A 158 -3.51 3.50 0.14
C GLY A 158 -3.54 3.25 1.64
N GLY A 159 -4.66 2.76 2.15
CA GLY A 159 -4.79 2.31 3.53
C GLY A 159 -4.21 0.91 3.75
N GLY A 160 -4.05 0.51 5.02
CA GLY A 160 -3.59 -0.82 5.40
C GLY A 160 -2.10 -1.03 5.22
N SER A 161 -1.70 -2.19 4.72
CA SER A 161 -0.29 -2.61 4.60
C SER A 161 0.54 -1.81 3.61
N SER A 162 -0.10 -1.06 2.70
CA SER A 162 0.61 -0.16 1.78
C SER A 162 1.10 1.14 2.43
N HIS A 163 0.68 1.41 3.67
CA HIS A 163 1.04 2.63 4.37
C HIS A 163 2.47 2.56 4.91
N ILE A 164 3.36 3.41 4.37
CA ILE A 164 4.77 3.49 4.76
C ILE A 164 5.11 4.83 5.40
N ASN A 165 6.18 4.86 6.18
CA ASN A 165 6.76 6.10 6.71
C ASN A 165 7.71 6.69 5.66
N SER A 166 7.20 7.63 4.87
CA SER A 166 7.99 8.26 3.82
C SER A 166 9.09 9.16 4.40
N ILE A 167 10.28 9.10 3.80
CA ILE A 167 11.41 9.97 4.17
C ILE A 167 11.07 11.43 3.85
N ARG A 168 10.41 11.65 2.71
CA ARG A 168 10.01 12.98 2.21
C ARG A 168 8.64 12.90 1.56
N VAL A 169 7.82 13.91 1.82
CA VAL A 169 6.53 14.14 1.17
C VAL A 169 6.48 15.59 0.72
N ASP A 170 6.26 15.83 -0.56
CA ASP A 170 6.02 17.18 -1.07
C ASP A 170 4.56 17.56 -0.83
N VAL A 171 4.33 18.69 -0.19
CA VAL A 171 3.00 19.19 0.17
C VAL A 171 2.51 20.12 -0.94
N PRO A 172 1.38 19.80 -1.62
CA PRO A 172 0.91 20.59 -2.76
C PRO A 172 0.78 22.09 -2.51
N LEU A 173 0.27 22.49 -1.35
CA LEU A 173 0.13 23.89 -0.99
C LEU A 173 1.49 24.62 -0.93
N ASP A 174 2.50 23.97 -0.38
CA ASP A 174 3.83 24.57 -0.26
C ASP A 174 4.53 24.65 -1.62
N GLU A 175 4.38 23.62 -2.45
CA GLU A 175 4.88 23.63 -3.82
C GLU A 175 4.19 24.72 -4.68
N ILE A 176 2.87 24.89 -4.53
CA ILE A 176 2.15 25.99 -5.21
C ILE A 176 2.69 27.35 -4.76
N ARG A 177 2.89 27.57 -3.47
CA ARG A 177 3.45 28.80 -2.93
C ARG A 177 4.85 29.10 -3.48
N GLN A 178 5.67 28.06 -3.62
CA GLN A 178 7.02 28.17 -4.14
C GLN A 178 7.07 28.50 -5.64
N HIS A 179 6.12 27.95 -6.43
CA HIS A 179 6.15 28.05 -7.90
C HIS A 179 5.21 29.11 -8.47
N ALA A 180 4.28 29.64 -7.68
CA ALA A 180 3.35 30.69 -8.12
C ALA A 180 3.97 32.07 -8.01
N GLU A 181 4.89 32.38 -8.92
CA GLU A 181 5.64 33.65 -8.94
C GLU A 181 4.74 34.88 -8.90
N GLY A 182 4.83 35.66 -7.81
CA GLY A 182 4.11 36.93 -7.64
C GLY A 182 2.63 36.82 -7.36
N ALA A 183 2.06 35.62 -7.19
CA ALA A 183 0.67 35.45 -6.79
C ALA A 183 0.53 35.32 -5.27
N GLU A 184 -0.51 35.92 -4.72
CA GLU A 184 -0.96 35.69 -3.34
C GLU A 184 -1.67 34.33 -3.29
N ILE A 185 -1.22 33.41 -2.44
CA ILE A 185 -1.83 32.11 -2.23
C ILE A 185 -2.60 32.11 -0.93
N ILE A 186 -3.91 31.94 -1.01
CA ILE A 186 -4.82 31.82 0.13
C ILE A 186 -5.33 30.39 0.21
N PHE A 187 -5.62 29.92 1.43
CA PHE A 187 -6.05 28.56 1.67
C PHE A 187 -7.33 28.49 2.49
N ALA A 188 -8.21 27.56 2.16
CA ALA A 188 -9.33 27.13 3.00
C ALA A 188 -9.42 25.60 3.02
N GLN A 189 -9.77 25.03 4.16
CA GLN A 189 -9.86 23.58 4.32
C GLN A 189 -10.98 22.96 3.46
N GLY A 190 -12.13 23.64 3.34
CA GLY A 190 -13.25 23.31 2.47
C GLY A 190 -14.11 22.12 2.91
N TYR A 191 -13.52 21.05 3.45
CA TYR A 191 -14.24 19.89 3.92
C TYR A 191 -13.51 19.22 5.11
N PRO A 192 -14.25 18.46 5.98
CA PRO A 192 -13.65 17.72 7.09
C PRO A 192 -12.72 16.59 6.59
N LYS A 193 -11.77 16.18 7.45
CA LYS A 193 -10.88 15.03 7.17
C LYS A 193 -11.59 13.68 7.26
N ILE A 194 -12.79 13.66 7.82
CA ILE A 194 -13.65 12.48 7.96
C ILE A 194 -14.91 12.66 7.11
N ASP A 195 -15.67 11.59 6.88
CA ASP A 195 -16.96 11.66 6.19
C ASP A 195 -18.01 12.32 7.12
N ALA A 196 -18.03 13.64 7.12
CA ALA A 196 -18.90 14.48 7.92
C ALA A 196 -19.28 15.74 7.13
N TYR A 197 -20.31 16.46 7.59
CA TYR A 197 -20.76 17.72 7.00
C TYR A 197 -20.49 18.88 7.95
N ASP A 198 -19.93 19.98 7.43
CA ASP A 198 -19.58 21.17 8.17
C ASP A 198 -19.83 22.41 7.29
N GLN A 199 -20.89 23.16 7.60
CA GLN A 199 -21.30 24.33 6.84
C GLN A 199 -20.29 25.48 6.93
N ASP A 200 -19.61 25.63 8.07
CA ASP A 200 -18.66 26.73 8.28
C ASP A 200 -17.45 26.58 7.34
N LEU A 201 -17.00 25.33 7.11
CA LEU A 201 -15.93 25.04 6.14
C LEU A 201 -16.35 25.34 4.70
N ILE A 202 -17.61 25.09 4.34
CA ILE A 202 -18.14 25.45 3.01
C ILE A 202 -18.17 26.98 2.86
N ASP A 203 -18.70 27.69 3.84
CA ASP A 203 -18.82 29.13 3.81
C ASP A 203 -17.45 29.82 3.72
N GLU A 204 -16.46 29.32 4.48
CA GLU A 204 -15.06 29.78 4.38
C GLU A 204 -14.48 29.54 2.99
N ALA A 205 -14.66 28.34 2.43
CA ALA A 205 -14.16 27.98 1.10
C ALA A 205 -14.77 28.87 0.02
N VAL A 206 -16.08 29.11 0.08
CA VAL A 206 -16.81 29.98 -0.87
C VAL A 206 -16.31 31.42 -0.77
N GLN A 207 -16.10 31.97 0.42
CA GLN A 207 -15.57 33.33 0.59
C GLN A 207 -14.12 33.42 0.10
N THR A 208 -13.32 32.42 0.40
CA THR A 208 -11.93 32.33 -0.08
C THR A 208 -11.89 32.29 -1.61
N ALA A 209 -12.69 31.44 -2.25
CA ALA A 209 -12.78 31.37 -3.71
C ALA A 209 -13.23 32.69 -4.34
N LYS A 210 -14.27 33.35 -3.78
CA LYS A 210 -14.75 34.64 -4.29
C LYS A 210 -13.75 35.77 -4.22
N SER A 211 -12.77 35.68 -3.34
CA SER A 211 -11.73 36.68 -3.16
C SER A 211 -10.51 36.51 -4.07
N ALA A 212 -10.49 35.46 -4.92
CA ALA A 212 -9.36 35.08 -5.75
C ALA A 212 -9.70 35.14 -7.26
N ASP A 213 -8.69 35.17 -8.10
CA ASP A 213 -8.83 35.16 -9.58
C ASP A 213 -9.15 33.73 -10.06
N VAL A 214 -8.68 32.70 -9.34
CA VAL A 214 -8.91 31.29 -9.64
C VAL A 214 -8.88 30.47 -8.36
N ALA A 215 -9.66 29.39 -8.33
CA ALA A 215 -9.65 28.42 -7.25
C ALA A 215 -9.13 27.07 -7.75
N LEU A 216 -8.20 26.49 -6.98
CA LEU A 216 -7.67 25.13 -7.14
C LEU A 216 -8.33 24.25 -6.08
N LEU A 217 -9.13 23.28 -6.50
CA LEU A 217 -9.81 22.36 -5.61
C LEU A 217 -9.03 21.06 -5.50
N PHE A 218 -8.63 20.72 -4.28
CA PHE A 218 -7.97 19.47 -3.94
C PHE A 218 -8.98 18.54 -3.26
N MET A 219 -9.48 17.56 -4.02
CA MET A 219 -10.52 16.64 -3.57
C MET A 219 -9.90 15.27 -3.31
N ALA A 220 -10.16 14.73 -2.12
CA ALA A 220 -9.70 13.38 -1.74
C ALA A 220 -10.75 12.71 -0.86
N LEU A 221 -10.91 11.41 -1.01
CA LEU A 221 -11.81 10.64 -0.16
C LEU A 221 -11.23 10.48 1.25
N PRO A 222 -12.06 10.49 2.31
CA PRO A 222 -11.61 10.15 3.64
C PRO A 222 -11.21 8.68 3.73
N ALA A 223 -10.25 8.36 4.57
CA ALA A 223 -9.72 7.00 4.76
C ALA A 223 -10.80 5.96 5.12
N SER A 224 -11.95 6.39 5.65
CA SER A 224 -13.09 5.52 5.96
C SER A 224 -13.81 4.99 4.73
N LYS A 225 -13.60 5.60 3.55
CA LYS A 225 -14.25 5.18 2.30
C LYS A 225 -13.44 4.16 1.50
N GLU A 226 -12.15 4.03 1.76
CA GLU A 226 -11.27 3.12 1.03
C GLU A 226 -10.08 2.69 1.88
N SER A 227 -9.86 1.39 2.01
CA SER A 227 -8.71 0.80 2.68
C SER A 227 -8.51 -0.64 2.24
N GLU A 228 -7.35 -1.22 2.55
CA GLU A 228 -7.18 -2.67 2.51
C GLU A 228 -8.20 -3.34 3.44
N GLY A 229 -8.83 -4.41 2.96
CA GLY A 229 -9.80 -5.22 3.71
C GLY A 229 -11.26 -4.86 3.47
N TYR A 230 -11.57 -3.78 2.77
CA TYR A 230 -12.92 -3.48 2.29
C TYR A 230 -12.88 -2.66 1.00
N ASP A 231 -13.89 -2.85 0.15
CA ASP A 231 -14.02 -2.17 -1.13
C ASP A 231 -14.88 -0.90 -0.99
N ARG A 232 -14.68 0.04 -1.89
CA ARG A 232 -15.59 1.16 -2.09
C ARG A 232 -16.94 0.66 -2.57
N GLU A 233 -18.01 1.24 -2.05
CA GLU A 233 -19.38 0.92 -2.45
C GLU A 233 -19.83 1.71 -3.69
N ASP A 234 -19.24 2.88 -3.92
CA ASP A 234 -19.58 3.82 -5.01
C ASP A 234 -18.34 4.56 -5.53
N LEU A 235 -18.53 5.39 -6.55
CA LEU A 235 -17.53 6.30 -7.12
C LEU A 235 -17.74 7.77 -6.73
N ASP A 236 -18.69 8.03 -5.85
CA ASP A 236 -19.11 9.37 -5.50
C ASP A 236 -18.10 10.08 -4.58
N LEU A 237 -18.05 11.39 -4.67
CA LEU A 237 -17.43 12.24 -3.66
C LEU A 237 -18.32 12.31 -2.41
N THR A 238 -17.76 12.74 -1.29
CA THR A 238 -18.59 12.96 -0.09
C THR A 238 -19.62 14.07 -0.32
N MET A 239 -20.73 14.07 0.42
CA MET A 239 -21.76 15.12 0.30
C MET A 239 -21.16 16.52 0.49
N GLN A 240 -20.22 16.68 1.39
CA GLN A 240 -19.53 17.96 1.63
C GLN A 240 -18.75 18.43 0.41
N GLN A 241 -18.10 17.52 -0.31
CA GLN A 241 -17.28 17.86 -1.47
C GLN A 241 -18.10 18.19 -2.72
N VAL A 242 -19.36 17.79 -2.74
CA VAL A 242 -20.30 18.08 -3.83
C VAL A 242 -21.09 19.38 -3.57
N ALA A 243 -21.24 19.78 -2.31
CA ALA A 243 -21.94 20.99 -1.88
C ALA A 243 -21.17 22.27 -2.21
#